data_eda8bdabc42e2f3a183c2ffe7216859e
#
_entry.id   eda8bdabc42e2f3a183c2ffe7216859e
#
_cell.length_a   1.000
_cell.length_b   1.000
_cell.length_c   1.000
_cell.angle_alpha   90.00
_cell.angle_beta   90.00
_cell.angle_gamma   90.00
#
_symmetry.space_group_name_H-M   'P 1'
#
loop_
_entity.id
_entity.type
_entity.pdbx_description
1 polymer ?
#
loop_
_entity_poly.entity_id
_entity_poly.type
_entity_poly.pdbx_seq_one_letter_code
_entity_poly.pdbx_strand_id
1 'polypeptide(L)'
;MSESKRVLIVDQLNLFFRNYIVNPSISTDGAPIGGLRGCIQSLQKVIRESRPDMVVICWDGAGGSKKRKLIKKDYKAGRKPIRLNRAIRNMSDDEETDNKFWQQSRLVDYYNQIPVIQFMFDATEADDIIAYVSKHKLLEDYDKIILSSDKDFFQLLDDKTVLYRPVQKEILNKNNIVDKFSIHPTNFAMARAMAGDKSDNIEGVPGVGLKTISRRFPFLKEGKTKTFSDIITHCKKELEGGEIKAYRNILESEEMLKRNYQMMQLYAPLLSIDEKNLVNATLQDPDQTFNKTELIKM
;
A
#
# COMPACT_ATOMS: atom_id res chain seq x y z
N MET A 1 -7.37 -7.76 31.61
CA MET A 1 -6.93 -8.11 30.24
C MET A 1 -5.99 -7.00 29.79
N SER A 2 -4.73 -7.29 29.49
CA SER A 2 -3.82 -6.27 28.93
C SER A 2 -4.37 -5.79 27.60
N GLU A 3 -4.46 -4.48 27.43
CA GLU A 3 -4.85 -3.88 26.12
C GLU A 3 -3.84 -4.37 25.08
N SER A 4 -4.34 -4.84 23.91
CA SER A 4 -3.49 -5.27 22.81
C SER A 4 -2.63 -4.10 22.34
N LYS A 5 -1.31 -4.32 22.18
CA LYS A 5 -0.41 -3.31 21.63
C LYS A 5 -0.78 -3.01 20.18
N ARG A 6 -0.61 -1.75 19.76
CA ARG A 6 -0.98 -1.29 18.42
C ARG A 6 0.21 -0.70 17.69
N VAL A 7 0.33 -0.99 16.40
CA VAL A 7 1.28 -0.32 15.51
C VAL A 7 0.53 0.37 14.36
N LEU A 8 0.86 1.63 14.12
CA LEU A 8 0.43 2.41 12.96
C LEU A 8 1.53 2.36 11.91
N ILE A 9 1.22 1.84 10.73
CA ILE A 9 2.13 1.73 9.57
C ILE A 9 1.61 2.68 8.50
N VAL A 10 2.41 3.66 8.11
CA VAL A 10 2.00 4.78 7.25
C VAL A 10 2.64 4.66 5.87
N ASP A 11 1.80 4.61 4.84
CA ASP A 11 2.18 4.83 3.45
C ASP A 11 2.34 6.34 3.21
N GLN A 12 3.58 6.81 3.33
CA GLN A 12 3.82 8.24 3.46
C GLN A 12 3.58 9.01 2.15
N LEU A 13 3.99 8.50 1.01
CA LEU A 13 3.75 9.22 -0.24
C LEU A 13 2.27 9.21 -0.63
N ASN A 14 1.53 8.14 -0.34
CA ASN A 14 0.07 8.11 -0.55
C ASN A 14 -0.61 9.18 0.30
N LEU A 15 -0.22 9.30 1.58
CA LEU A 15 -0.73 10.34 2.48
C LEU A 15 -0.33 11.74 2.02
N PHE A 16 0.92 11.94 1.61
CA PHE A 16 1.46 13.21 1.15
C PHE A 16 0.73 13.72 -0.10
N PHE A 17 0.67 12.94 -1.14
CA PHE A 17 0.07 13.37 -2.41
C PHE A 17 -1.41 13.70 -2.30
N ARG A 18 -2.13 12.99 -1.43
CA ARG A 18 -3.53 13.32 -1.16
C ARG A 18 -3.69 14.70 -0.55
N ASN A 19 -2.87 15.01 0.45
CA ASN A 19 -2.89 16.31 1.09
C ASN A 19 -2.38 17.41 0.15
N TYR A 20 -1.37 17.14 -0.65
CA TYR A 20 -0.82 18.06 -1.65
C TYR A 20 -1.88 18.51 -2.68
N ILE A 21 -2.73 17.58 -3.10
CA ILE A 21 -3.81 17.89 -4.07
C ILE A 21 -4.96 18.69 -3.42
N VAL A 22 -5.35 18.36 -2.17
CA VAL A 22 -6.59 18.87 -1.60
C VAL A 22 -6.41 20.01 -0.62
N ASN A 23 -5.23 20.17 0.00
CA ASN A 23 -5.00 21.15 1.05
C ASN A 23 -4.42 22.45 0.47
N PRO A 24 -5.15 23.59 0.51
CA PRO A 24 -4.71 24.87 -0.05
C PRO A 24 -3.83 25.70 0.92
N SER A 25 -3.25 25.06 1.95
CA SER A 25 -2.43 25.79 2.93
C SER A 25 -1.17 26.38 2.30
N ILE A 26 -0.91 27.64 2.65
CA ILE A 26 0.31 28.38 2.34
C ILE A 26 1.03 28.76 3.63
N SER A 27 2.34 28.94 3.57
CA SER A 27 3.17 29.48 4.65
C SER A 27 3.03 31.01 4.75
N THR A 28 3.66 31.60 5.74
CA THR A 28 3.65 33.07 5.96
C THR A 28 4.34 33.85 4.84
N ASP A 29 5.28 33.24 4.15
CA ASP A 29 5.99 33.75 2.99
C ASP A 29 5.34 33.38 1.64
N GLY A 30 4.13 32.76 1.69
CA GLY A 30 3.33 32.48 0.51
C GLY A 30 3.63 31.13 -0.17
N ALA A 31 4.58 30.35 0.33
CA ALA A 31 4.90 29.04 -0.26
C ALA A 31 3.81 28.00 0.04
N PRO A 32 3.41 27.16 -0.95
CA PRO A 32 2.48 26.06 -0.71
C PRO A 32 3.06 25.03 0.28
N ILE A 33 2.29 24.70 1.33
CA ILE A 33 2.65 23.72 2.38
C ILE A 33 1.55 22.69 2.63
N GLY A 34 0.60 22.56 1.73
CA GLY A 34 -0.58 21.71 1.92
C GLY A 34 -0.25 20.23 2.16
N GLY A 35 0.74 19.69 1.46
CA GLY A 35 1.24 18.33 1.66
C GLY A 35 1.84 18.13 3.05
N LEU A 36 2.76 19.01 3.44
CA LEU A 36 3.44 19.00 4.73
C LEU A 36 2.42 19.11 5.88
N ARG A 37 1.66 20.22 5.91
CA ARG A 37 0.68 20.50 6.97
C ARG A 37 -0.38 19.42 7.07
N GLY A 38 -0.91 18.97 5.93
CA GLY A 38 -1.94 17.96 5.89
C GLY A 38 -1.46 16.58 6.35
N CYS A 39 -0.21 16.20 6.06
CA CYS A 39 0.38 14.97 6.58
C CYS A 39 0.48 15.00 8.11
N ILE A 40 1.03 16.08 8.68
CA ILE A 40 1.17 16.22 10.12
C ILE A 40 -0.21 16.16 10.81
N GLN A 41 -1.18 16.94 10.32
CA GLN A 41 -2.54 16.95 10.88
C GLN A 41 -3.23 15.56 10.75
N SER A 42 -3.06 14.89 9.63
CA SER A 42 -3.64 13.55 9.42
C SER A 42 -3.00 12.52 10.35
N LEU A 43 -1.68 12.56 10.48
CA LEU A 43 -0.94 11.66 11.38
C LEU A 43 -1.34 11.87 12.84
N GLN A 44 -1.35 13.13 13.31
CA GLN A 44 -1.79 13.48 14.66
C GLN A 44 -3.21 13.01 14.95
N LYS A 45 -4.12 13.18 13.98
CA LYS A 45 -5.50 12.71 14.13
C LYS A 45 -5.56 11.21 14.31
N VAL A 46 -4.90 10.44 13.43
CA VAL A 46 -4.92 8.98 13.49
C VAL A 46 -4.26 8.46 14.77
N ILE A 47 -3.17 9.08 15.22
CA ILE A 47 -2.52 8.73 16.47
C ILE A 47 -3.45 8.94 17.68
N ARG A 48 -4.18 10.07 17.73
CA ARG A 48 -5.15 10.33 18.82
C ARG A 48 -6.29 9.33 18.82
N GLU A 49 -6.80 8.96 17.64
CA GLU A 49 -7.91 8.03 17.49
C GLU A 49 -7.50 6.58 17.76
N SER A 50 -6.36 6.13 17.24
CA SER A 50 -5.92 4.73 17.33
C SER A 50 -5.04 4.42 18.55
N ARG A 51 -4.40 5.46 19.14
CA ARG A 51 -3.47 5.34 20.29
C ARG A 51 -2.44 4.23 20.10
N PRO A 52 -1.62 4.29 19.03
CA PRO A 52 -0.64 3.25 18.76
C PRO A 52 0.49 3.29 19.79
N ASP A 53 1.08 2.14 20.04
CA ASP A 53 2.30 2.00 20.85
C ASP A 53 3.57 2.17 20.01
N MET A 54 3.44 2.08 18.69
CA MET A 54 4.52 2.28 17.72
C MET A 54 3.97 2.92 16.45
N VAL A 55 4.74 3.81 15.84
CA VAL A 55 4.44 4.38 14.51
C VAL A 55 5.61 4.11 13.58
N VAL A 56 5.33 3.53 12.42
CA VAL A 56 6.29 3.24 11.36
C VAL A 56 5.88 3.98 10.10
N ILE A 57 6.74 4.87 9.62
CA ILE A 57 6.56 5.66 8.40
C ILE A 57 7.35 4.98 7.27
N CYS A 58 6.67 4.59 6.20
CA CYS A 58 7.29 3.94 5.06
C CYS A 58 7.29 4.88 3.86
N TRP A 59 8.46 5.12 3.28
CA TRP A 59 8.69 5.96 2.13
C TRP A 59 9.06 5.13 0.91
N ASP A 60 8.62 5.58 -0.28
CA ASP A 60 9.25 5.10 -1.50
C ASP A 60 10.67 5.69 -1.60
N GLY A 61 11.64 4.84 -1.85
CA GLY A 61 13.02 5.29 -2.05
C GLY A 61 13.28 5.82 -3.46
N ALA A 62 14.43 6.43 -3.64
CA ALA A 62 14.86 6.90 -4.95
C ALA A 62 14.82 5.76 -5.98
N GLY A 63 14.08 5.95 -7.08
CA GLY A 63 13.87 4.89 -8.06
C GLY A 63 13.06 3.68 -7.57
N GLY A 64 12.16 3.84 -6.60
CA GLY A 64 11.39 2.79 -5.94
C GLY A 64 10.81 1.73 -6.87
N SER A 65 10.28 2.14 -8.02
CA SER A 65 9.71 1.21 -9.02
C SER A 65 10.74 0.42 -9.84
N LYS A 66 12.05 0.60 -9.62
CA LYS A 66 13.12 -0.02 -10.43
C LYS A 66 13.03 -1.54 -10.46
N LYS A 67 12.81 -2.18 -9.31
CA LYS A 67 12.68 -3.64 -9.21
C LYS A 67 11.52 -4.16 -10.06
N ARG A 68 10.34 -3.50 -10.01
CA ARG A 68 9.17 -3.87 -10.82
C ARG A 68 9.35 -3.55 -12.31
N LYS A 69 10.09 -2.48 -12.65
CA LYS A 69 10.46 -2.15 -14.05
C LYS A 69 11.41 -3.16 -14.70
N LEU A 70 12.16 -3.92 -13.93
CA LEU A 70 12.92 -5.07 -14.47
C LEU A 70 12.01 -6.20 -14.93
N ILE A 71 10.84 -6.36 -14.30
CA ILE A 71 9.84 -7.37 -14.69
C ILE A 71 8.97 -6.87 -15.85
N LYS A 72 8.55 -5.58 -15.80
CA LYS A 72 7.73 -4.93 -16.82
C LYS A 72 8.23 -3.50 -17.04
N LYS A 73 8.95 -3.27 -18.14
CA LYS A 73 9.67 -2.01 -18.43
C LYS A 73 8.79 -0.76 -18.36
N ASP A 74 7.54 -0.87 -18.76
CA ASP A 74 6.54 0.20 -18.81
C ASP A 74 5.65 0.26 -17.55
N TYR A 75 6.06 -0.39 -16.46
CA TYR A 75 5.38 -0.30 -15.16
C TYR A 75 5.26 1.17 -14.71
N LYS A 76 4.06 1.57 -14.32
CA LYS A 76 3.70 2.96 -13.96
C LYS A 76 3.93 3.99 -15.08
N ALA A 77 4.17 3.55 -16.34
CA ALA A 77 4.26 4.46 -17.48
C ALA A 77 2.90 5.15 -17.73
N GLY A 78 2.98 6.41 -18.14
CA GLY A 78 1.77 7.20 -18.44
C GLY A 78 0.99 7.71 -17.22
N ARG A 79 1.47 7.49 -15.99
CA ARG A 79 0.91 8.15 -14.81
C ARG A 79 1.01 9.67 -14.98
N LYS A 80 -0.14 10.35 -14.82
CA LYS A 80 -0.18 11.81 -14.88
C LYS A 80 0.58 12.41 -13.68
N PRO A 81 1.35 13.49 -13.89
CA PRO A 81 1.98 14.20 -12.77
C PRO A 81 0.95 14.61 -11.72
N ILE A 82 1.30 14.40 -10.47
CA ILE A 82 0.49 14.87 -9.35
C ILE A 82 0.70 16.36 -9.23
N ARG A 83 -0.39 17.11 -9.26
CA ARG A 83 -0.40 18.57 -9.31
C ARG A 83 -0.84 19.18 -7.98
N LEU A 84 -0.29 20.35 -7.69
CA LEU A 84 -0.66 21.18 -6.55
C LEU A 84 -2.16 21.50 -6.54
N ASN A 85 -2.69 21.83 -5.38
CA ASN A 85 -4.07 22.29 -5.23
C ASN A 85 -4.37 23.46 -6.17
N ARG A 86 -5.48 23.37 -6.90
CA ARG A 86 -5.85 24.35 -7.95
C ARG A 86 -6.05 25.77 -7.41
N ALA A 87 -6.46 25.92 -6.16
CA ALA A 87 -6.75 27.24 -5.56
C ALA A 87 -5.48 28.08 -5.33
N ILE A 88 -4.31 27.42 -5.24
CA ILE A 88 -3.03 28.08 -4.93
C ILE A 88 -1.96 27.79 -5.98
N ARG A 89 -2.35 27.20 -7.12
CA ARG A 89 -1.41 26.83 -8.18
C ARG A 89 -1.01 28.04 -9.00
N ASN A 90 0.14 28.63 -8.64
CA ASN A 90 0.76 29.78 -9.30
C ASN A 90 2.23 29.52 -9.67
N MET A 91 2.63 28.25 -9.73
CA MET A 91 3.99 27.79 -9.96
C MET A 91 4.11 27.13 -11.35
N SER A 92 5.29 27.23 -11.96
CA SER A 92 5.70 26.40 -13.09
C SER A 92 5.82 24.93 -12.68
N ASP A 93 5.97 24.03 -13.65
CA ASP A 93 6.10 22.59 -13.38
C ASP A 93 7.39 22.26 -12.60
N ASP A 94 8.47 22.99 -12.84
CA ASP A 94 9.73 22.83 -12.14
C ASP A 94 9.64 23.34 -10.69
N GLU A 95 9.12 24.54 -10.50
CA GLU A 95 8.89 25.10 -9.15
C GLU A 95 7.94 24.20 -8.33
N GLU A 96 6.91 23.65 -8.97
CA GLU A 96 5.98 22.70 -8.30
C GLU A 96 6.71 21.40 -7.91
N THR A 97 7.67 20.96 -8.71
CA THR A 97 8.49 19.78 -8.40
C THR A 97 9.44 20.06 -7.24
N ASP A 98 10.12 21.20 -7.25
CA ASP A 98 11.01 21.63 -6.16
C ASP A 98 10.24 21.80 -4.85
N ASN A 99 9.05 22.41 -4.90
CA ASN A 99 8.16 22.55 -3.75
C ASN A 99 7.74 21.20 -3.17
N LYS A 100 7.43 20.20 -4.02
CA LYS A 100 7.11 18.83 -3.57
C LYS A 100 8.28 18.21 -2.81
N PHE A 101 9.49 18.28 -3.38
CA PHE A 101 10.70 17.75 -2.72
C PHE A 101 10.98 18.47 -1.40
N TRP A 102 10.89 19.79 -1.40
CA TRP A 102 11.07 20.57 -0.19
C TRP A 102 10.10 20.15 0.92
N GLN A 103 8.81 20.03 0.62
CA GLN A 103 7.82 19.59 1.61
C GLN A 103 8.11 18.17 2.14
N GLN A 104 8.52 17.25 1.27
CA GLN A 104 8.87 15.89 1.67
C GLN A 104 10.13 15.87 2.55
N SER A 105 11.17 16.62 2.20
CA SER A 105 12.38 16.76 3.03
C SER A 105 12.03 17.30 4.41
N ARG A 106 11.19 18.33 4.49
CA ARG A 106 10.72 18.88 5.78
C ARG A 106 9.93 17.87 6.60
N LEU A 107 9.17 16.98 5.97
CA LEU A 107 8.49 15.89 6.67
C LEU A 107 9.49 14.90 7.26
N VAL A 108 10.52 14.51 6.51
CA VAL A 108 11.59 13.62 7.02
C VAL A 108 12.27 14.26 8.22
N ASP A 109 12.70 15.54 8.10
CA ASP A 109 13.34 16.29 9.18
C ASP A 109 12.46 16.35 10.44
N TYR A 110 11.17 16.60 10.24
CA TYR A 110 10.19 16.68 11.32
C TYR A 110 10.00 15.33 12.00
N TYR A 111 9.86 14.25 11.23
CA TYR A 111 9.71 12.89 11.76
C TYR A 111 10.96 12.40 12.48
N ASN A 112 12.16 12.90 12.14
CA ASN A 112 13.38 12.62 12.88
C ASN A 112 13.42 13.25 14.29
N GLN A 113 12.54 14.21 14.57
CA GLN A 113 12.46 14.90 15.86
C GLN A 113 11.39 14.31 16.79
N ILE A 114 10.66 13.31 16.34
CA ILE A 114 9.57 12.69 17.07
C ILE A 114 9.78 11.17 17.17
N PRO A 115 9.17 10.51 18.16
CA PRO A 115 9.39 9.07 18.40
C PRO A 115 8.64 8.21 17.37
N VAL A 116 9.03 8.28 16.11
CA VAL A 116 8.54 7.43 15.03
C VAL A 116 9.70 6.78 14.30
N ILE A 117 9.48 5.57 13.79
CA ILE A 117 10.45 4.86 12.96
C ILE A 117 10.21 5.27 11.51
N GLN A 118 11.27 5.57 10.76
CA GLN A 118 11.19 5.84 9.33
C GLN A 118 11.98 4.80 8.55
N PHE A 119 11.39 4.26 7.48
CA PHE A 119 12.08 3.40 6.51
C PHE A 119 11.98 3.99 5.12
N MET A 120 13.13 4.10 4.47
CA MET A 120 13.29 4.50 3.06
C MET A 120 14.50 3.75 2.50
N PHE A 121 14.30 2.96 1.45
CA PHE A 121 15.36 2.20 0.79
C PHE A 121 15.40 2.50 -0.70
N ASP A 122 16.58 2.76 -1.24
CA ASP A 122 16.76 3.02 -2.66
C ASP A 122 16.22 1.84 -3.50
N ALA A 123 15.63 2.17 -4.64
CA ALA A 123 15.02 1.22 -5.56
C ALA A 123 13.93 0.31 -4.96
N THR A 124 13.36 0.69 -3.80
CA THR A 124 12.31 -0.08 -3.10
C THR A 124 11.06 0.78 -2.90
N GLU A 125 9.89 0.22 -3.18
CA GLU A 125 8.61 0.87 -2.96
C GLU A 125 8.17 0.70 -1.50
N ALA A 126 7.46 1.70 -0.96
CA ALA A 126 6.89 1.67 0.39
C ALA A 126 6.01 0.43 0.61
N ASP A 127 5.33 -0.04 -0.43
CA ASP A 127 4.45 -1.21 -0.38
C ASP A 127 5.17 -2.47 0.12
N ASP A 128 6.40 -2.69 -0.36
CA ASP A 128 7.22 -3.83 0.05
C ASP A 128 7.67 -3.70 1.51
N ILE A 129 7.99 -2.48 1.96
CA ILE A 129 8.35 -2.20 3.36
C ILE A 129 7.13 -2.42 4.26
N ILE A 130 5.98 -1.85 3.91
CA ILE A 130 4.71 -2.00 4.65
C ILE A 130 4.33 -3.48 4.79
N ALA A 131 4.44 -4.22 3.68
CA ALA A 131 4.15 -5.66 3.68
C ALA A 131 5.08 -6.42 4.65
N TYR A 132 6.38 -6.16 4.59
CA TYR A 132 7.35 -6.81 5.47
C TYR A 132 7.12 -6.48 6.94
N VAL A 133 6.94 -5.19 7.26
CA VAL A 133 6.66 -4.72 8.63
C VAL A 133 5.34 -5.30 9.15
N SER A 134 4.27 -5.29 8.35
CA SER A 134 2.95 -5.80 8.77
C SER A 134 2.95 -7.29 9.10
N LYS A 135 3.86 -8.07 8.54
CA LYS A 135 4.02 -9.51 8.78
C LYS A 135 5.24 -9.86 9.63
N HIS A 136 5.89 -8.85 10.22
CA HIS A 136 7.10 -9.07 11.00
C HIS A 136 6.80 -9.80 12.31
N LYS A 137 7.65 -10.78 12.64
CA LYS A 137 7.48 -11.63 13.83
C LYS A 137 7.40 -10.84 15.15
N LEU A 138 8.20 -9.79 15.31
CA LEU A 138 8.16 -8.93 16.50
C LEU A 138 6.83 -8.19 16.69
N LEU A 139 6.05 -8.05 15.63
CA LEU A 139 4.73 -7.40 15.63
C LEU A 139 3.57 -8.41 15.53
N GLU A 140 3.84 -9.69 15.71
CA GLU A 140 2.82 -10.76 15.61
C GLU A 140 1.66 -10.54 16.57
N ASP A 141 1.95 -10.06 17.78
CA ASP A 141 0.95 -9.80 18.81
C ASP A 141 0.31 -8.40 18.76
N TYR A 142 0.78 -7.55 17.87
CA TYR A 142 0.24 -6.19 17.71
C TYR A 142 -1.00 -6.18 16.82
N ASP A 143 -1.98 -5.36 17.18
CA ASP A 143 -3.00 -4.90 16.25
C ASP A 143 -2.37 -3.87 15.29
N LYS A 144 -2.46 -4.11 13.99
CA LYS A 144 -1.79 -3.34 12.95
C LYS A 144 -2.79 -2.49 12.19
N ILE A 145 -2.50 -1.21 12.05
CA ILE A 145 -3.28 -0.27 11.28
C ILE A 145 -2.41 0.24 10.13
N ILE A 146 -2.73 -0.14 8.91
CA ILE A 146 -2.08 0.40 7.71
C ILE A 146 -2.85 1.66 7.31
N LEU A 147 -2.17 2.80 7.27
CA LEU A 147 -2.72 4.07 6.83
C LEU A 147 -2.39 4.30 5.35
N SER A 148 -3.30 3.94 4.48
CA SER A 148 -3.22 4.14 3.03
C SER A 148 -4.60 4.03 2.39
N SER A 149 -4.72 4.52 1.16
CA SER A 149 -5.91 4.29 0.35
C SER A 149 -5.65 3.29 -0.78
N ASP A 150 -4.47 2.70 -0.84
CA ASP A 150 -4.14 1.72 -1.84
C ASP A 150 -4.89 0.40 -1.60
N LYS A 151 -5.43 -0.15 -2.69
CA LYS A 151 -6.18 -1.42 -2.66
C LYS A 151 -5.26 -2.64 -2.63
N ASP A 152 -4.00 -2.46 -2.97
CA ASP A 152 -3.06 -3.57 -2.96
C ASP A 152 -2.80 -4.07 -1.54
N PHE A 153 -2.98 -3.21 -0.53
CA PHE A 153 -2.94 -3.62 0.88
C PHE A 153 -4.12 -4.47 1.34
N PHE A 154 -5.18 -4.64 0.54
CA PHE A 154 -6.26 -5.58 0.90
C PHE A 154 -5.75 -7.00 1.10
N GLN A 155 -4.69 -7.40 0.40
CA GLN A 155 -4.06 -8.73 0.54
C GLN A 155 -3.34 -8.94 1.88
N LEU A 156 -3.06 -7.86 2.62
CA LEU A 156 -2.36 -7.92 3.92
C LEU A 156 -3.32 -8.05 5.11
N LEU A 157 -4.63 -7.86 4.89
CA LEU A 157 -5.61 -7.83 5.96
C LEU A 157 -5.86 -9.23 6.54
N ASP A 158 -5.80 -9.33 7.86
CA ASP A 158 -6.03 -10.53 8.63
C ASP A 158 -6.81 -10.22 9.93
N ASP A 159 -6.70 -11.10 10.94
CA ASP A 159 -7.40 -10.91 12.22
C ASP A 159 -6.84 -9.75 13.05
N LYS A 160 -5.58 -9.37 12.83
CA LYS A 160 -4.87 -8.31 13.56
C LYS A 160 -4.46 -7.12 12.67
N THR A 161 -4.75 -7.16 11.39
CA THR A 161 -4.36 -6.11 10.42
C THR A 161 -5.57 -5.50 9.77
N VAL A 162 -5.72 -4.18 9.90
CA VAL A 162 -6.77 -3.39 9.25
C VAL A 162 -6.17 -2.30 8.38
N LEU A 163 -6.93 -1.83 7.38
CA LEU A 163 -6.57 -0.71 6.52
C LEU A 163 -7.44 0.50 6.88
N TYR A 164 -6.82 1.58 7.32
CA TYR A 164 -7.50 2.86 7.48
C TYR A 164 -7.32 3.72 6.22
N ARG A 165 -8.43 4.07 5.60
CA ARG A 165 -8.49 4.87 4.36
C ARG A 165 -8.92 6.30 4.70
N PRO A 166 -7.99 7.26 4.77
CA PRO A 166 -8.27 8.58 5.35
C PRO A 166 -9.25 9.42 4.52
N VAL A 167 -9.30 9.25 3.20
CA VAL A 167 -10.24 9.98 2.32
C VAL A 167 -11.66 9.50 2.51
N GLN A 168 -11.84 8.19 2.52
CA GLN A 168 -13.15 7.55 2.71
C GLN A 168 -13.60 7.57 4.18
N LYS A 169 -12.68 7.89 5.10
CA LYS A 169 -12.88 7.82 6.55
C LYS A 169 -13.40 6.44 6.98
N GLU A 170 -12.90 5.38 6.36
CA GLU A 170 -13.31 4.00 6.61
C GLU A 170 -12.14 3.15 7.11
N ILE A 171 -12.45 2.22 8.02
CA ILE A 171 -11.53 1.16 8.43
C ILE A 171 -12.03 -0.12 7.78
N LEU A 172 -11.15 -0.79 7.04
CA LEU A 172 -11.44 -2.05 6.38
C LEU A 172 -10.68 -3.18 7.07
N ASN A 173 -11.39 -4.24 7.42
CA ASN A 173 -10.84 -5.50 7.89
C ASN A 173 -11.04 -6.60 6.82
N LYS A 174 -10.55 -7.80 7.09
CA LYS A 174 -10.66 -8.94 6.16
C LYS A 174 -12.12 -9.24 5.77
N ASN A 175 -13.07 -9.11 6.70
CA ASN A 175 -14.48 -9.43 6.44
C ASN A 175 -15.09 -8.41 5.46
N ASN A 176 -14.77 -7.13 5.62
CA ASN A 176 -15.24 -6.09 4.67
C ASN A 176 -14.77 -6.38 3.23
N ILE A 177 -13.56 -6.95 3.06
CA ILE A 177 -13.06 -7.32 1.72
C ILE A 177 -13.83 -8.51 1.17
N VAL A 178 -14.07 -9.53 1.99
CA VAL A 178 -14.87 -10.70 1.60
C VAL A 178 -16.30 -10.28 1.24
N ASP A 179 -16.93 -9.43 2.03
CA ASP A 179 -18.31 -8.95 1.78
C ASP A 179 -18.40 -8.14 0.48
N LYS A 180 -17.42 -7.26 0.26
CA LYS A 180 -17.42 -6.34 -0.89
C LYS A 180 -17.04 -7.00 -2.21
N PHE A 181 -16.10 -7.93 -2.19
CA PHE A 181 -15.51 -8.52 -3.39
C PHE A 181 -15.79 -10.00 -3.56
N SER A 182 -16.28 -10.69 -2.52
CA SER A 182 -16.39 -12.17 -2.44
C SER A 182 -15.05 -12.87 -2.73
N ILE A 183 -13.96 -12.24 -2.29
CA ILE A 183 -12.57 -12.70 -2.41
C ILE A 183 -11.92 -12.50 -1.04
N HIS A 184 -11.29 -13.56 -0.51
CA HIS A 184 -10.55 -13.44 0.74
C HIS A 184 -9.23 -12.69 0.52
N PRO A 185 -8.75 -11.88 1.48
CA PRO A 185 -7.46 -11.18 1.39
C PRO A 185 -6.29 -12.05 0.89
N THR A 186 -6.14 -13.27 1.38
CA THR A 186 -5.06 -14.20 0.95
C THR A 186 -5.07 -14.50 -0.55
N ASN A 187 -6.21 -14.36 -1.23
CA ASN A 187 -6.38 -14.60 -2.66
C ASN A 187 -6.50 -13.30 -3.46
N PHE A 188 -6.41 -12.14 -2.79
CA PHE A 188 -6.65 -10.86 -3.45
C PHE A 188 -5.58 -10.53 -4.49
N ALA A 189 -4.30 -10.84 -4.22
CA ALA A 189 -3.21 -10.68 -5.19
C ALA A 189 -3.45 -11.51 -6.45
N MET A 190 -3.92 -12.76 -6.33
CA MET A 190 -4.26 -13.61 -7.46
C MET A 190 -5.40 -13.00 -8.30
N ALA A 191 -6.44 -12.50 -7.64
CA ALA A 191 -7.54 -11.83 -8.32
C ALA A 191 -7.08 -10.54 -9.02
N ARG A 192 -6.21 -9.75 -8.40
CA ARG A 192 -5.61 -8.57 -9.00
C ARG A 192 -4.73 -8.89 -10.20
N ALA A 193 -3.95 -9.96 -10.13
CA ALA A 193 -3.14 -10.42 -11.26
C ALA A 193 -4.00 -10.73 -12.50
N MET A 194 -5.17 -11.36 -12.29
CA MET A 194 -6.13 -11.63 -13.37
C MET A 194 -6.83 -10.34 -13.87
N ALA A 195 -7.24 -9.46 -12.95
CA ALA A 195 -7.97 -8.23 -13.30
C ALA A 195 -7.08 -7.13 -13.89
N GLY A 196 -5.78 -7.14 -13.57
CA GLY A 196 -4.84 -6.08 -13.89
C GLY A 196 -5.01 -4.82 -13.06
N ASP A 197 -4.13 -3.84 -13.31
CA ASP A 197 -4.22 -2.48 -12.77
C ASP A 197 -3.86 -1.44 -13.82
N LYS A 198 -4.87 -0.70 -14.27
CA LYS A 198 -4.67 0.36 -15.27
C LYS A 198 -3.85 1.53 -14.73
N SER A 199 -3.91 1.80 -13.41
CA SER A 199 -3.15 2.90 -12.81
C SER A 199 -1.65 2.63 -12.83
N ASP A 200 -1.25 1.36 -12.80
CA ASP A 200 0.12 0.89 -12.84
C ASP A 200 0.58 0.39 -14.21
N ASN A 201 -0.30 0.57 -15.20
CA ASN A 201 -0.05 0.05 -16.54
C ASN A 201 0.15 -1.48 -16.56
N ILE A 202 -0.60 -2.20 -15.71
CA ILE A 202 -0.63 -3.66 -15.64
C ILE A 202 -1.91 -4.15 -16.34
N GLU A 203 -1.76 -4.76 -17.49
CA GLU A 203 -2.86 -5.33 -18.25
C GLU A 203 -3.45 -6.54 -17.53
N GLY A 204 -4.79 -6.60 -17.47
CA GLY A 204 -5.50 -7.80 -17.01
C GLY A 204 -5.96 -8.67 -18.17
N VAL A 205 -6.47 -9.85 -17.83
CA VAL A 205 -7.07 -10.77 -18.80
C VAL A 205 -8.30 -10.12 -19.46
N PRO A 206 -8.41 -10.09 -20.78
CA PRO A 206 -9.54 -9.49 -21.48
C PRO A 206 -10.90 -10.04 -21.00
N GLY A 207 -11.78 -9.13 -20.54
CA GLY A 207 -13.12 -9.48 -20.05
C GLY A 207 -13.15 -10.09 -18.62
N VAL A 208 -12.03 -10.10 -17.91
CA VAL A 208 -11.91 -10.71 -16.59
C VAL A 208 -11.61 -9.63 -15.52
N GLY A 209 -12.65 -8.97 -15.03
CA GLY A 209 -12.56 -8.06 -13.88
C GLY A 209 -12.95 -8.73 -12.57
N LEU A 210 -12.77 -8.05 -11.42
CA LEU A 210 -13.03 -8.60 -10.09
C LEU A 210 -14.45 -9.21 -9.94
N LYS A 211 -15.47 -8.62 -10.56
CA LYS A 211 -16.84 -9.18 -10.56
C LYS A 211 -16.94 -10.52 -11.32
N THR A 212 -16.21 -10.65 -12.43
CA THR A 212 -16.14 -11.91 -13.19
C THR A 212 -15.40 -12.96 -12.37
N ILE A 213 -14.30 -12.56 -11.73
CA ILE A 213 -13.46 -13.43 -10.91
C ILE A 213 -14.25 -13.98 -9.73
N SER A 214 -14.91 -13.12 -8.95
CA SER A 214 -15.69 -13.56 -7.78
C SER A 214 -16.81 -14.55 -8.14
N ARG A 215 -17.46 -14.35 -9.30
CA ARG A 215 -18.51 -15.24 -9.79
C ARG A 215 -17.97 -16.56 -10.34
N ARG A 216 -16.83 -16.54 -11.02
CA ARG A 216 -16.29 -17.69 -11.74
C ARG A 216 -15.34 -18.55 -10.89
N PHE A 217 -14.77 -17.96 -9.82
CA PHE A 217 -13.84 -18.61 -8.90
C PHE A 217 -14.33 -18.46 -7.45
N PRO A 218 -15.50 -19.04 -7.10
CA PRO A 218 -16.10 -18.86 -5.77
C PRO A 218 -15.19 -19.36 -4.64
N PHE A 219 -14.29 -20.28 -4.90
CA PHE A 219 -13.31 -20.79 -3.94
C PHE A 219 -12.27 -19.74 -3.52
N LEU A 220 -12.13 -18.61 -4.24
CA LEU A 220 -11.27 -17.50 -3.81
C LEU A 220 -11.82 -16.75 -2.58
N LYS A 221 -13.08 -17.01 -2.21
CA LYS A 221 -13.69 -16.50 -0.98
C LYS A 221 -13.17 -17.23 0.28
N GLU A 222 -12.61 -18.41 0.12
CA GLU A 222 -12.05 -19.20 1.22
C GLU A 222 -10.75 -18.60 1.73
N GLY A 223 -10.47 -18.72 3.04
CA GLY A 223 -9.22 -18.26 3.67
C GLY A 223 -7.97 -19.05 3.30
N LYS A 224 -8.13 -20.12 2.51
CA LYS A 224 -6.99 -20.92 2.02
C LYS A 224 -6.40 -20.28 0.77
N THR A 225 -5.08 -20.08 0.77
CA THR A 225 -4.34 -19.57 -0.40
C THR A 225 -4.49 -20.50 -1.59
N LYS A 226 -4.86 -19.94 -2.73
CA LYS A 226 -4.97 -20.66 -4.00
C LYS A 226 -3.77 -20.36 -4.88
N THR A 227 -3.35 -21.38 -5.60
CA THR A 227 -2.20 -21.33 -6.51
C THR A 227 -2.62 -21.08 -7.97
N PHE A 228 -1.65 -20.79 -8.84
CA PHE A 228 -1.91 -20.78 -10.29
C PHE A 228 -2.44 -22.10 -10.79
N SER A 229 -1.93 -23.22 -10.27
CA SER A 229 -2.41 -24.55 -10.65
C SER A 229 -3.88 -24.73 -10.34
N ASP A 230 -4.37 -24.21 -9.20
CA ASP A 230 -5.80 -24.27 -8.83
C ASP A 230 -6.65 -23.49 -9.84
N ILE A 231 -6.19 -22.29 -10.25
CA ILE A 231 -6.88 -21.46 -11.24
C ILE A 231 -6.93 -22.16 -12.60
N ILE A 232 -5.78 -22.64 -13.09
CA ILE A 232 -5.67 -23.30 -14.39
C ILE A 232 -6.48 -24.60 -14.44
N THR A 233 -6.40 -25.43 -13.39
CA THR A 233 -7.16 -26.66 -13.27
C THR A 233 -8.66 -26.40 -13.29
N HIS A 234 -9.11 -25.38 -12.54
CA HIS A 234 -10.52 -24.97 -12.56
C HIS A 234 -10.96 -24.52 -13.96
N CYS A 235 -10.17 -23.67 -14.64
CA CYS A 235 -10.51 -23.22 -15.99
C CYS A 235 -10.64 -24.41 -16.98
N LYS A 236 -9.72 -25.37 -16.94
CA LYS A 236 -9.78 -26.56 -17.82
C LYS A 236 -11.02 -27.38 -17.55
N LYS A 237 -11.34 -27.64 -16.28
CA LYS A 237 -12.53 -28.41 -15.88
C LYS A 237 -13.84 -27.75 -16.35
N GLU A 238 -13.97 -26.44 -16.16
CA GLU A 238 -15.17 -25.70 -16.52
C GLU A 238 -15.38 -25.63 -18.04
N LEU A 239 -14.31 -25.68 -18.84
CA LEU A 239 -14.38 -25.72 -20.30
C LEU A 239 -14.82 -27.10 -20.83
N GLU A 240 -14.69 -28.20 -20.07
CA GLU A 240 -15.26 -29.49 -20.43
C GLU A 240 -16.81 -29.45 -20.46
N GLY A 241 -17.41 -28.61 -19.64
CA GLY A 241 -18.86 -28.43 -19.53
C GLY A 241 -19.44 -27.40 -20.52
N GLY A 242 -18.62 -26.68 -21.26
CA GLY A 242 -19.05 -25.66 -22.23
C GLY A 242 -18.06 -24.53 -22.43
N GLU A 243 -18.21 -23.81 -23.53
CA GLU A 243 -17.26 -22.80 -23.92
C GLU A 243 -17.51 -21.46 -23.22
N ILE A 244 -16.67 -21.12 -22.25
CA ILE A 244 -16.72 -19.84 -21.53
C ILE A 244 -15.47 -19.02 -21.84
N LYS A 245 -15.66 -17.93 -22.59
CA LYS A 245 -14.59 -17.05 -23.06
C LYS A 245 -13.63 -16.60 -21.96
N ALA A 246 -14.13 -16.32 -20.74
CA ALA A 246 -13.29 -15.91 -19.63
C ALA A 246 -12.25 -16.96 -19.23
N TYR A 247 -12.63 -18.24 -19.18
CA TYR A 247 -11.71 -19.32 -18.84
C TYR A 247 -10.68 -19.55 -19.95
N ARG A 248 -11.10 -19.49 -21.22
CA ARG A 248 -10.17 -19.57 -22.36
C ARG A 248 -9.13 -18.45 -22.29
N ASN A 249 -9.59 -17.18 -22.14
CA ASN A 249 -8.69 -16.02 -22.08
C ASN A 249 -7.68 -16.15 -20.91
N ILE A 250 -8.08 -16.73 -19.78
CA ILE A 250 -7.18 -16.98 -18.65
C ILE A 250 -6.10 -17.99 -19.03
N LEU A 251 -6.46 -19.12 -19.67
CA LEU A 251 -5.51 -20.14 -20.11
C LEU A 251 -4.52 -19.59 -21.14
N GLU A 252 -5.00 -18.78 -22.09
CA GLU A 252 -4.17 -18.11 -23.10
C GLU A 252 -3.24 -17.03 -22.49
N SER A 253 -3.55 -16.53 -21.30
CA SER A 253 -2.82 -15.46 -20.62
C SER A 253 -1.92 -15.96 -19.48
N GLU A 254 -1.61 -17.23 -19.38
CA GLU A 254 -0.92 -17.82 -18.22
C GLU A 254 0.41 -17.11 -17.86
N GLU A 255 1.26 -16.84 -18.86
CA GLU A 255 2.54 -16.14 -18.62
C GLU A 255 2.35 -14.68 -18.17
N MET A 256 1.35 -13.99 -18.73
CA MET A 256 1.00 -12.65 -18.28
C MET A 256 0.51 -12.66 -16.82
N LEU A 257 -0.28 -13.66 -16.44
CA LEU A 257 -0.79 -13.80 -15.06
C LEU A 257 0.35 -14.03 -14.05
N LYS A 258 1.29 -14.91 -14.38
CA LYS A 258 2.47 -15.16 -13.54
C LYS A 258 3.27 -13.89 -13.32
N ARG A 259 3.55 -13.15 -14.40
CA ARG A 259 4.24 -11.85 -14.35
C ARG A 259 3.46 -10.83 -13.51
N ASN A 260 2.16 -10.67 -13.74
CA ASN A 260 1.32 -9.75 -12.99
C ASN A 260 1.30 -10.08 -11.49
N TYR A 261 1.18 -11.37 -11.16
CA TYR A 261 1.21 -11.81 -9.77
C TYR A 261 2.56 -11.47 -9.11
N GLN A 262 3.67 -11.75 -9.80
CA GLN A 262 5.01 -11.41 -9.29
C GLN A 262 5.15 -9.90 -9.00
N MET A 263 4.51 -9.05 -9.80
CA MET A 263 4.55 -7.60 -9.63
C MET A 263 3.64 -7.09 -8.52
N MET A 264 2.48 -7.71 -8.30
CA MET A 264 1.41 -7.17 -7.46
C MET A 264 1.32 -7.85 -6.08
N GLN A 265 1.91 -9.03 -5.92
CA GLN A 265 1.89 -9.74 -4.65
C GLN A 265 2.81 -9.05 -3.62
N LEU A 266 2.33 -8.98 -2.39
CA LEU A 266 3.04 -8.46 -1.23
C LEU A 266 3.36 -9.56 -0.19
N TYR A 267 3.07 -10.82 -0.53
CA TYR A 267 3.36 -11.97 0.31
C TYR A 267 4.87 -12.22 0.44
N ALA A 268 5.60 -12.05 -0.66
CA ALA A 268 7.06 -12.09 -0.70
C ALA A 268 7.59 -10.73 -1.18
N PRO A 269 7.67 -9.72 -0.30
CA PRO A 269 8.04 -8.36 -0.66
C PRO A 269 9.46 -8.30 -1.22
N LEU A 270 9.66 -7.41 -2.19
CA LEU A 270 10.90 -7.26 -2.96
C LEU A 270 11.99 -6.50 -2.17
N LEU A 271 12.22 -6.91 -0.92
CA LEU A 271 13.29 -6.40 -0.08
C LEU A 271 14.54 -7.27 -0.20
N SER A 272 15.71 -6.63 -0.28
CA SER A 272 17.01 -7.31 -0.17
C SER A 272 17.22 -7.87 1.25
N ILE A 273 18.24 -8.70 1.40
CA ILE A 273 18.62 -9.23 2.72
C ILE A 273 19.05 -8.10 3.65
N ASP A 274 19.83 -7.13 3.14
CA ASP A 274 20.33 -6.00 3.92
C ASP A 274 19.19 -5.07 4.37
N GLU A 275 18.22 -4.78 3.49
CA GLU A 275 17.02 -4.02 3.83
C GLU A 275 16.22 -4.73 4.94
N LYS A 276 16.03 -6.05 4.84
CA LYS A 276 15.37 -6.86 5.88
C LYS A 276 16.12 -6.84 7.19
N ASN A 277 17.45 -6.98 7.15
CA ASN A 277 18.28 -6.95 8.34
C ASN A 277 18.19 -5.58 9.04
N LEU A 278 18.18 -4.49 8.28
CA LEU A 278 18.03 -3.15 8.84
C LEU A 278 16.65 -2.96 9.50
N VAL A 279 15.57 -3.41 8.83
CA VAL A 279 14.22 -3.38 9.44
C VAL A 279 14.19 -4.21 10.73
N ASN A 280 14.77 -5.41 10.72
CA ASN A 280 14.82 -6.29 11.89
C ASN A 280 15.57 -5.63 13.05
N ALA A 281 16.76 -5.08 12.80
CA ALA A 281 17.57 -4.41 13.82
C ALA A 281 16.83 -3.19 14.40
N THR A 282 16.24 -2.36 13.55
CA THR A 282 15.51 -1.17 13.97
C THR A 282 14.29 -1.51 14.83
N LEU A 283 13.52 -2.56 14.46
CA LEU A 283 12.35 -2.97 15.25
C LEU A 283 12.73 -3.68 16.57
N GLN A 284 13.99 -4.11 16.71
CA GLN A 284 14.53 -4.71 17.94
C GLN A 284 15.15 -3.68 18.88
N ASP A 285 15.39 -2.45 18.41
CA ASP A 285 16.09 -1.43 19.19
C ASP A 285 15.24 -0.96 20.38
N PRO A 286 15.67 -1.24 21.63
CA PRO A 286 14.92 -0.84 22.82
C PRO A 286 14.95 0.68 23.07
N ASP A 287 15.87 1.42 22.47
CA ASP A 287 15.99 2.88 22.63
C ASP A 287 14.99 3.64 21.74
N GLN A 288 14.40 2.97 20.76
CA GLN A 288 13.29 3.50 19.97
C GLN A 288 11.93 3.26 20.64
N THR A 289 11.87 3.40 21.94
CA THR A 289 10.59 3.35 22.63
C THR A 289 9.74 4.54 22.23
N PHE A 290 8.63 4.24 21.60
CA PHE A 290 7.62 5.22 21.25
C PHE A 290 7.15 5.99 22.49
N ASN A 291 7.47 7.28 22.55
CA ASN A 291 6.98 8.13 23.62
C ASN A 291 5.61 8.70 23.25
N LYS A 292 4.58 7.97 23.61
CA LYS A 292 3.17 8.32 23.34
C LYS A 292 2.81 9.72 23.87
N THR A 293 3.40 10.12 24.98
CA THR A 293 3.13 11.42 25.61
C THR A 293 3.69 12.57 24.77
N GLU A 294 4.88 12.44 24.23
CA GLU A 294 5.49 13.46 23.38
C GLU A 294 4.75 13.58 22.05
N LEU A 295 4.34 12.46 21.47
CA LEU A 295 3.57 12.48 20.21
C LEU A 295 2.19 13.12 20.37
N ILE A 296 1.54 12.98 21.52
CA ILE A 296 0.22 13.60 21.77
C ILE A 296 0.35 15.11 22.01
N LYS A 297 1.50 15.59 22.49
CA LYS A 297 1.78 17.02 22.69
C LYS A 297 1.99 17.78 21.38
N MET A 298 2.29 17.10 20.29
CA MET A 298 2.47 17.67 18.94
C MET A 298 1.12 18.00 18.32
#